data_69813813877d5a134bf9cda0d923063f
#
_entry.id   69813813877d5a134bf9cda0d923063f
#
_cell.length_a   1.000
_cell.length_b   1.000
_cell.length_c   1.000
_cell.angle_alpha   90.00
_cell.angle_beta   90.00
_cell.angle_gamma   90.00
#
_symmetry.space_group_name_H-M   'P 1'
#
loop_
_entity.id
_entity.type
_entity.pdbx_description
1 polymer ?
#
loop_
_entity_poly.entity_id
_entity_poly.type
_entity_poly.pdbx_seq_one_letter_code
_entity_poly.pdbx_strand_id
1 'polypeptide(L)'
;MFLYNLIEKCSYRDKYQKEHERCEDCSYGDCCPRDCQSCLQYVHFPQNAPAPRKYDCIHMADCYYCKYAYKYASEIVYGLSRFTEIRDKKKLKIMSVGCGPCTELAAVDYLRNEGGLNYDQLDYRGIDPLEEVWQPIWNDIIDYFSDGIRFYPNDILQLVDINVQKKWVPDVLIFQYVFSDMYKHSDEKQIVQFIDKLASFLNSYNQEPIHILCNDINLSKSMGGGREFFDLLESKIQAPKIARRMHFNNVNKERHYEYGEQYDSSELVFNMISDEIRNAYNPFESCASAQMLIKKESKK
;
A
#
# COMPACT_ATOMS: atom_id res chain seq x y z
N MET A 1 7.43 17.94 5.58
CA MET A 1 6.68 16.67 5.69
C MET A 1 7.09 15.79 4.55
N PHE A 2 7.39 14.54 4.82
CA PHE A 2 7.96 13.58 3.88
C PHE A 2 7.16 13.44 2.56
N LEU A 3 5.83 13.25 2.65
CA LEU A 3 4.98 13.08 1.46
C LEU A 3 5.18 14.18 0.42
N TYR A 4 5.11 15.45 0.84
CA TYR A 4 5.17 16.58 -0.09
C TYR A 4 6.54 16.69 -0.76
N ASN A 5 7.62 16.48 0.00
CA ASN A 5 8.98 16.48 -0.54
C ASN A 5 9.16 15.37 -1.60
N LEU A 6 8.61 14.19 -1.35
CA LEU A 6 8.72 13.09 -2.30
C LEU A 6 7.85 13.32 -3.54
N ILE A 7 6.67 13.92 -3.40
CA ILE A 7 5.84 14.31 -4.54
C ILE A 7 6.55 15.36 -5.41
N GLU A 8 7.21 16.35 -4.81
CA GLU A 8 8.00 17.34 -5.56
C GLU A 8 9.11 16.68 -6.37
N LYS A 9 9.86 15.75 -5.76
CA LYS A 9 10.92 14.99 -6.45
C LYS A 9 10.35 14.14 -7.59
N CYS A 10 9.27 13.40 -7.35
CA CYS A 10 8.62 12.60 -8.38
C CYS A 10 8.10 13.47 -9.53
N SER A 11 7.43 14.58 -9.22
CA SER A 11 6.94 15.52 -10.24
C SER A 11 8.06 16.12 -11.07
N TYR A 12 9.19 16.46 -10.42
CA TYR A 12 10.36 16.97 -11.14
C TYR A 12 10.93 15.93 -12.10
N ARG A 13 11.12 14.67 -11.65
CA ARG A 13 11.62 13.58 -12.51
C ARG A 13 10.66 13.30 -13.67
N ASP A 14 9.34 13.21 -13.41
CA ASP A 14 8.35 12.97 -14.47
C ASP A 14 8.35 14.06 -15.54
N LYS A 15 8.51 15.34 -15.13
CA LYS A 15 8.64 16.45 -16.09
C LYS A 15 9.92 16.38 -16.90
N TYR A 16 11.05 16.14 -16.23
CA TYR A 16 12.35 16.03 -16.89
C TYR A 16 12.33 14.92 -17.94
N GLN A 17 11.74 13.76 -17.61
CA GLN A 17 11.61 12.63 -18.51
C GLN A 17 10.75 12.98 -19.74
N LYS A 18 9.61 13.67 -19.54
CA LYS A 18 8.74 14.09 -20.65
C LYS A 18 9.43 15.05 -21.62
N GLU A 19 10.34 15.87 -21.13
CA GLU A 19 11.06 16.86 -21.93
C GLU A 19 12.30 16.28 -22.65
N HIS A 20 13.01 15.33 -22.02
CA HIS A 20 14.34 14.90 -22.44
C HIS A 20 14.42 13.42 -22.83
N GLU A 21 13.61 12.58 -22.23
CA GLU A 21 13.62 11.14 -22.44
C GLU A 21 12.29 10.72 -23.07
N ARG A 22 12.35 10.23 -24.27
CA ARG A 22 11.16 9.66 -24.90
C ARG A 22 11.05 8.19 -24.51
N CYS A 23 9.83 7.68 -24.39
CA CYS A 23 9.56 6.24 -24.23
C CYS A 23 9.90 5.46 -25.52
N GLU A 24 11.10 5.69 -26.10
CA GLU A 24 11.52 5.07 -27.36
C GLU A 24 11.79 3.57 -27.16
N ASP A 25 12.29 3.20 -26.00
CA ASP A 25 12.61 1.82 -25.62
C ASP A 25 11.46 1.11 -24.87
N CYS A 26 10.25 1.64 -24.96
CA CYS A 26 9.10 1.02 -24.32
C CYS A 26 8.87 -0.39 -24.89
N SER A 27 8.84 -1.41 -24.05
CA SER A 27 8.58 -2.80 -24.42
C SER A 27 7.26 -3.01 -25.16
N TYR A 28 6.36 -2.03 -25.13
CA TYR A 28 5.09 -2.03 -25.82
C TYR A 28 5.15 -1.36 -27.21
N GLY A 29 6.30 -0.81 -27.61
CA GLY A 29 6.51 -0.23 -28.93
C GLY A 29 5.42 0.76 -29.35
N ASP A 30 4.83 0.56 -30.53
CA ASP A 30 3.78 1.43 -31.08
C ASP A 30 2.49 1.46 -30.26
N CYS A 31 2.28 0.47 -29.37
CA CYS A 31 1.14 0.46 -28.44
C CYS A 31 1.35 1.33 -27.20
N CYS A 32 2.54 1.90 -27.00
CA CYS A 32 2.78 2.81 -25.89
C CYS A 32 2.09 4.15 -26.15
N PRO A 33 1.20 4.63 -25.25
CA PRO A 33 0.53 5.91 -25.44
C PRO A 33 1.49 7.10 -25.28
N ARG A 34 2.75 6.86 -24.86
CA ARG A 34 3.75 7.89 -24.53
C ARG A 34 3.26 8.89 -23.50
N ASP A 35 2.35 8.43 -22.64
CA ASP A 35 1.74 9.18 -21.56
C ASP A 35 1.57 8.25 -20.36
N CYS A 36 2.31 8.54 -19.27
CA CYS A 36 2.32 7.72 -18.07
C CYS A 36 0.95 7.60 -17.40
N GLN A 37 0.09 8.61 -17.48
CA GLN A 37 -1.27 8.53 -16.94
C GLN A 37 -2.12 7.53 -17.70
N SER A 38 -2.06 7.53 -19.03
CA SER A 38 -2.75 6.55 -19.88
C SER A 38 -2.18 5.15 -19.66
N CYS A 39 -0.85 5.00 -19.50
CA CYS A 39 -0.23 3.73 -19.14
C CYS A 39 -0.77 3.19 -17.81
N LEU A 40 -0.82 4.03 -16.77
CA LEU A 40 -1.39 3.65 -15.47
C LEU A 40 -2.87 3.26 -15.58
N GLN A 41 -3.63 3.95 -16.40
CA GLN A 41 -5.02 3.63 -16.65
C GLN A 41 -5.18 2.24 -17.29
N TYR A 42 -4.29 1.89 -18.20
CA TYR A 42 -4.27 0.55 -18.84
C TYR A 42 -3.82 -0.58 -17.88
N VAL A 43 -2.96 -0.28 -16.91
CA VAL A 43 -2.65 -1.23 -15.84
C VAL A 43 -3.88 -1.48 -14.96
N HIS A 44 -4.58 -0.41 -14.57
CA HIS A 44 -5.72 -0.52 -13.67
C HIS A 44 -6.98 -1.06 -14.35
N PHE A 45 -7.13 -0.80 -15.64
CA PHE A 45 -8.28 -1.22 -16.45
C PHE A 45 -7.81 -1.92 -17.73
N PRO A 46 -7.21 -3.13 -17.61
CA PRO A 46 -6.58 -3.83 -18.74
C PRO A 46 -7.57 -4.15 -19.87
N GLN A 47 -8.87 -4.23 -19.59
CA GLN A 47 -9.90 -4.41 -20.62
C GLN A 47 -10.01 -3.23 -21.60
N ASN A 48 -9.51 -2.06 -21.23
CA ASN A 48 -9.52 -0.84 -22.07
C ASN A 48 -8.20 -0.64 -22.80
N ALA A 49 -7.20 -1.49 -22.56
CA ALA A 49 -5.88 -1.35 -23.14
C ALA A 49 -5.81 -1.96 -24.53
N PRO A 50 -5.08 -1.35 -25.48
CA PRO A 50 -4.79 -1.96 -26.80
C PRO A 50 -3.90 -3.22 -26.65
N ALA A 51 -3.11 -3.29 -25.55
CA ALA A 51 -2.35 -4.46 -25.13
C ALA A 51 -2.32 -4.51 -23.60
N PRO A 52 -2.23 -5.72 -22.98
CA PRO A 52 -2.09 -5.84 -21.53
C PRO A 52 -0.90 -5.02 -21.00
N ARG A 53 -1.10 -4.32 -19.89
CA ARG A 53 -0.08 -3.50 -19.22
C ARG A 53 0.22 -4.06 -17.84
N LYS A 54 1.46 -3.88 -17.40
CA LYS A 54 1.93 -4.20 -16.06
C LYS A 54 2.66 -2.98 -15.48
N TYR A 55 3.00 -3.05 -14.20
CA TYR A 55 3.94 -2.11 -13.58
C TYR A 55 5.37 -2.51 -13.94
N ASP A 56 5.80 -2.22 -15.15
CA ASP A 56 7.11 -2.59 -15.69
C ASP A 56 7.87 -1.40 -16.31
N CYS A 57 7.41 -0.19 -16.04
CA CYS A 57 7.99 1.04 -16.55
C CYS A 57 8.37 1.97 -15.40
N ILE A 58 9.65 2.30 -15.29
CA ILE A 58 10.20 3.23 -14.29
C ILE A 58 9.55 4.63 -14.38
N HIS A 59 9.20 5.08 -15.58
CA HIS A 59 8.54 6.38 -15.79
C HIS A 59 7.12 6.43 -15.21
N MET A 60 6.46 5.27 -15.04
CA MET A 60 5.15 5.20 -14.39
C MET A 60 5.21 5.44 -12.89
N ALA A 61 6.32 5.11 -12.24
CA ALA A 61 6.44 5.15 -10.78
C ALA A 61 6.21 6.56 -10.22
N ASP A 62 6.85 7.57 -10.82
CA ASP A 62 6.73 8.96 -10.39
C ASP A 62 5.31 9.49 -10.62
N CYS A 63 4.74 9.21 -11.79
CA CYS A 63 3.35 9.56 -12.09
C CYS A 63 2.35 8.87 -11.14
N TYR A 64 2.58 7.58 -10.84
CA TYR A 64 1.80 6.82 -9.87
C TYR A 64 1.83 7.49 -8.48
N TYR A 65 3.03 7.84 -8.00
CA TYR A 65 3.18 8.46 -6.69
C TYR A 65 2.43 9.80 -6.63
N CYS A 66 2.64 10.68 -7.60
CA CYS A 66 1.96 11.97 -7.68
C CYS A 66 0.43 11.86 -7.70
N LYS A 67 -0.10 10.80 -8.32
CA LYS A 67 -1.54 10.58 -8.45
C LYS A 67 -2.19 9.96 -7.21
N TYR A 68 -1.54 8.98 -6.58
CA TYR A 68 -2.17 8.12 -5.57
C TYR A 68 -1.74 8.41 -4.14
N ALA A 69 -0.56 8.99 -3.92
CA ALA A 69 0.05 9.06 -2.60
C ALA A 69 -0.79 9.82 -1.56
N TYR A 70 -1.45 10.90 -1.93
CA TYR A 70 -2.30 11.67 -1.01
C TYR A 70 -3.41 10.81 -0.39
N LYS A 71 -4.13 10.08 -1.25
CA LYS A 71 -5.21 9.18 -0.83
C LYS A 71 -4.66 8.02 -0.03
N TYR A 72 -3.67 7.33 -0.57
CA TYR A 72 -3.16 6.09 0.01
C TYR A 72 -2.52 6.32 1.38
N ALA A 73 -1.71 7.36 1.52
CA ALA A 73 -1.13 7.74 2.80
C ALA A 73 -2.22 8.16 3.81
N SER A 74 -3.23 8.93 3.38
CA SER A 74 -4.34 9.32 4.25
C SER A 74 -5.11 8.12 4.78
N GLU A 75 -5.43 7.16 3.93
CA GLU A 75 -6.15 5.93 4.33
C GLU A 75 -5.36 5.12 5.37
N ILE A 76 -4.03 5.04 5.21
CA ILE A 76 -3.17 4.37 6.20
C ILE A 76 -3.11 5.15 7.52
N VAL A 77 -3.12 6.49 7.51
CA VAL A 77 -3.22 7.30 8.75
C VAL A 77 -4.48 6.91 9.52
N TYR A 78 -5.63 6.87 8.85
CA TYR A 78 -6.89 6.47 9.49
C TYR A 78 -6.82 5.08 10.12
N GLY A 79 -6.26 4.10 9.39
CA GLY A 79 -6.12 2.73 9.87
C GLY A 79 -5.15 2.60 11.04
N LEU A 80 -3.94 3.13 10.91
CA LEU A 80 -2.91 3.06 11.96
C LEU A 80 -3.32 3.76 13.24
N SER A 81 -4.06 4.88 13.16
CA SER A 81 -4.56 5.62 14.31
C SER A 81 -5.52 4.79 15.19
N ARG A 82 -6.08 3.70 14.68
CA ARG A 82 -6.94 2.78 15.44
C ARG A 82 -6.16 1.75 16.27
N PHE A 83 -4.86 1.61 16.05
CA PHE A 83 -4.01 0.71 16.81
C PHE A 83 -3.32 1.45 17.97
N THR A 84 -4.06 1.70 19.04
CA THR A 84 -3.55 2.49 20.17
C THR A 84 -2.32 1.89 20.86
N GLU A 85 -2.16 0.57 20.81
CA GLU A 85 -1.08 -0.15 21.45
C GLU A 85 0.29 0.02 20.78
N ILE A 86 0.32 0.43 19.50
CA ILE A 86 1.60 0.71 18.82
C ILE A 86 2.13 2.11 19.08
N ARG A 87 1.29 2.99 19.63
CA ARG A 87 1.58 4.42 19.80
C ARG A 87 2.91 4.68 20.49
N ASP A 88 3.15 4.01 21.61
CA ASP A 88 4.30 4.27 22.50
C ASP A 88 5.38 3.18 22.40
N LYS A 89 5.40 2.42 21.30
CA LYS A 89 6.46 1.44 21.04
C LYS A 89 7.76 2.14 20.73
N LYS A 90 8.77 1.97 21.60
CA LYS A 90 10.09 2.59 21.41
C LYS A 90 10.81 2.14 20.16
N LYS A 91 10.68 0.86 19.80
CA LYS A 91 11.09 0.31 18.53
C LYS A 91 9.86 -0.20 17.79
N LEU A 92 9.51 0.47 16.71
CA LEU A 92 8.36 0.10 15.87
C LEU A 92 8.85 -0.69 14.66
N LYS A 93 8.34 -1.93 14.53
CA LYS A 93 8.64 -2.82 13.41
C LYS A 93 7.44 -2.88 12.47
N ILE A 94 7.61 -2.43 11.26
CA ILE A 94 6.56 -2.46 10.22
C ILE A 94 7.02 -3.34 9.07
N MET A 95 6.12 -4.18 8.59
CA MET A 95 6.27 -4.89 7.33
C MET A 95 5.14 -4.48 6.39
N SER A 96 5.49 -4.07 5.20
CA SER A 96 4.56 -3.78 4.13
C SER A 96 4.75 -4.78 2.99
N VAL A 97 3.68 -5.44 2.62
CA VAL A 97 3.65 -6.48 1.59
C VAL A 97 3.01 -5.91 0.34
N GLY A 98 3.70 -6.05 -0.82
CA GLY A 98 3.35 -5.32 -2.03
C GLY A 98 3.48 -3.82 -1.79
N CYS A 99 4.62 -3.40 -1.21
CA CYS A 99 4.77 -2.03 -0.70
C CYS A 99 4.78 -0.98 -1.82
N GLY A 100 5.09 -1.37 -3.06
CA GLY A 100 5.19 -0.44 -4.17
C GLY A 100 6.02 0.79 -3.82
N PRO A 101 5.48 2.01 -3.99
CA PRO A 101 6.16 3.26 -3.66
C PRO A 101 6.08 3.64 -2.17
N CYS A 102 5.65 2.74 -1.29
CA CYS A 102 5.67 2.89 0.19
C CYS A 102 4.93 4.13 0.73
N THR A 103 3.73 4.37 0.24
CA THR A 103 2.91 5.50 0.70
C THR A 103 2.57 5.43 2.19
N GLU A 104 2.61 4.25 2.81
CA GLU A 104 2.43 4.03 4.25
C GLU A 104 3.56 4.66 5.09
N LEU A 105 4.77 4.83 4.55
CA LEU A 105 5.84 5.55 5.26
C LEU A 105 5.52 7.04 5.42
N ALA A 106 4.79 7.63 4.47
CA ALA A 106 4.30 8.99 4.63
C ALA A 106 3.28 9.10 5.77
N ALA A 107 2.43 8.08 5.93
CA ALA A 107 1.51 8.01 7.06
C ALA A 107 2.23 7.85 8.40
N VAL A 108 3.30 7.03 8.45
CA VAL A 108 4.14 6.83 9.64
C VAL A 108 4.87 8.12 10.03
N ASP A 109 5.46 8.83 9.04
CA ASP A 109 6.10 10.14 9.25
C ASP A 109 5.10 11.17 9.80
N TYR A 110 3.92 11.25 9.20
CA TYR A 110 2.85 12.14 9.65
C TYR A 110 2.46 11.84 11.10
N LEU A 111 2.13 10.58 11.41
CA LEU A 111 1.71 10.19 12.76
C LEU A 111 2.80 10.43 13.81
N ARG A 112 4.07 10.28 13.44
CA ARG A 112 5.18 10.62 14.34
C ARG A 112 5.21 12.12 14.63
N ASN A 113 5.09 12.95 13.61
CA ASN A 113 5.13 14.41 13.75
C ASN A 113 3.93 14.97 14.52
N GLU A 114 2.74 14.35 14.38
CA GLU A 114 1.52 14.75 15.08
C GLU A 114 1.37 14.08 16.47
N GLY A 115 2.35 13.32 16.93
CA GLY A 115 2.33 12.63 18.22
C GLY A 115 1.39 11.41 18.28
N GLY A 116 0.95 10.91 17.14
CA GLY A 116 0.17 9.66 17.01
C GLY A 116 1.04 8.41 17.17
N LEU A 117 2.36 8.52 16.91
CA LEU A 117 3.37 7.48 17.11
C LEU A 117 4.60 8.10 17.80
N ASN A 118 5.10 7.44 18.87
CA ASN A 118 6.19 7.94 19.72
C ASN A 118 7.41 7.00 19.73
N TYR A 119 7.79 6.48 18.55
CA TYR A 119 8.94 5.58 18.45
C TYR A 119 10.27 6.34 18.40
N ASP A 120 11.31 5.72 19.00
CA ASP A 120 12.69 6.18 18.89
C ASP A 120 13.39 5.57 17.66
N GLN A 121 13.01 4.33 17.30
CA GLN A 121 13.57 3.58 16.17
C GLN A 121 12.44 2.99 15.32
N LEU A 122 12.57 3.16 14.00
CA LEU A 122 11.74 2.47 13.01
C LEU A 122 12.56 1.34 12.38
N ASP A 123 11.99 0.11 12.32
CA ASP A 123 12.55 -1.02 11.55
C ASP A 123 11.48 -1.42 10.52
N TYR A 124 11.54 -0.78 9.36
CA TYR A 124 10.61 -0.99 8.27
C TYR A 124 11.17 -1.98 7.24
N ARG A 125 10.32 -2.88 6.78
CA ARG A 125 10.62 -3.83 5.71
C ARG A 125 9.52 -3.78 4.66
N GLY A 126 9.86 -3.21 3.52
CA GLY A 126 9.02 -3.22 2.32
C GLY A 126 9.35 -4.43 1.44
N ILE A 127 8.33 -5.09 0.93
CA ILE A 127 8.48 -6.26 0.06
C ILE A 127 7.65 -6.03 -1.18
N ASP A 128 8.33 -6.03 -2.31
CA ASP A 128 7.70 -5.87 -3.61
C ASP A 128 8.61 -6.47 -4.69
N PRO A 129 8.11 -7.30 -5.63
CA PRO A 129 8.94 -7.91 -6.65
C PRO A 129 9.44 -6.93 -7.72
N LEU A 130 8.89 -5.71 -7.79
CA LEU A 130 9.13 -4.75 -8.86
C LEU A 130 10.21 -3.72 -8.48
N GLU A 131 11.37 -4.18 -7.97
CA GLU A 131 12.48 -3.32 -7.57
C GLU A 131 12.87 -2.30 -8.64
N GLU A 132 13.04 -2.75 -9.88
CA GLU A 132 13.47 -1.89 -10.99
C GLU A 132 12.53 -0.69 -11.21
N VAL A 133 11.24 -0.89 -10.96
CA VAL A 133 10.23 0.16 -11.13
C VAL A 133 10.26 1.15 -9.97
N TRP A 134 10.36 0.64 -8.73
CA TRP A 134 10.24 1.46 -7.52
C TRP A 134 11.56 2.03 -7.00
N GLN A 135 12.70 1.55 -7.51
CA GLN A 135 14.02 1.89 -7.00
C GLN A 135 14.30 3.40 -6.89
N PRO A 136 13.91 4.28 -7.84
CA PRO A 136 14.16 5.71 -7.68
C PRO A 136 13.43 6.30 -6.46
N ILE A 137 12.20 5.84 -6.21
CA ILE A 137 11.40 6.25 -5.04
C ILE A 137 12.00 5.65 -3.76
N TRP A 138 12.40 4.38 -3.77
CA TRP A 138 13.03 3.73 -2.62
C TRP A 138 14.34 4.39 -2.22
N ASN A 139 15.14 4.85 -3.17
CA ASN A 139 16.36 5.61 -2.88
C ASN A 139 16.03 6.94 -2.16
N ASP A 140 15.05 7.69 -2.64
CA ASP A 140 14.60 8.91 -1.98
C ASP A 140 14.09 8.67 -0.56
N ILE A 141 13.41 7.53 -0.34
CA ILE A 141 12.93 7.12 0.99
C ILE A 141 14.09 6.80 1.92
N ILE A 142 15.08 6.02 1.46
CA ILE A 142 16.27 5.66 2.24
C ILE A 142 17.04 6.92 2.62
N ASP A 143 17.21 7.85 1.69
CA ASP A 143 17.89 9.13 1.94
C ASP A 143 17.17 9.97 3.00
N TYR A 144 15.84 9.96 3.01
CA TYR A 144 15.05 10.72 3.97
C TYR A 144 15.10 10.15 5.39
N PHE A 145 14.89 8.83 5.52
CA PHE A 145 14.80 8.17 6.81
C PHE A 145 16.17 7.81 7.42
N SER A 146 17.23 7.82 6.60
CA SER A 146 18.63 7.54 6.94
C SER A 146 18.91 6.13 7.45
N ASP A 147 18.07 5.59 8.36
CA ASP A 147 18.25 4.29 8.99
C ASP A 147 16.93 3.53 9.16
N GLY A 148 17.04 2.20 9.26
CA GLY A 148 15.90 1.34 9.63
C GLY A 148 14.97 0.96 8.49
N ILE A 149 15.20 1.44 7.26
CA ILE A 149 14.42 1.09 6.07
C ILE A 149 15.14 0.04 5.25
N ARG A 150 14.44 -1.02 4.88
CA ARG A 150 14.95 -2.10 4.02
C ARG A 150 13.89 -2.54 3.04
N PHE A 151 14.30 -2.70 1.78
CA PHE A 151 13.47 -3.24 0.71
C PHE A 151 13.94 -4.64 0.32
N TYR A 152 13.00 -5.50 -0.01
CA TYR A 152 13.23 -6.88 -0.42
C TYR A 152 12.49 -7.13 -1.73
N PRO A 153 13.23 -7.30 -2.84
CA PRO A 153 12.66 -7.57 -4.16
C PRO A 153 12.25 -9.05 -4.28
N ASN A 154 11.34 -9.48 -3.43
CA ASN A 154 10.95 -10.87 -3.33
C ASN A 154 9.47 -11.06 -3.63
N ASP A 155 9.15 -12.21 -4.19
CA ASP A 155 7.78 -12.67 -4.28
C ASP A 155 7.18 -12.79 -2.86
N ILE A 156 5.98 -12.27 -2.72
CA ILE A 156 5.19 -12.30 -1.49
C ILE A 156 5.07 -13.73 -0.91
N LEU A 157 4.99 -14.74 -1.77
CA LEU A 157 4.88 -16.14 -1.35
C LEU A 157 6.12 -16.65 -0.60
N GLN A 158 7.28 -16.01 -0.80
CA GLN A 158 8.54 -16.39 -0.13
C GLN A 158 8.73 -15.70 1.22
N LEU A 159 7.92 -14.69 1.52
CA LEU A 159 8.06 -13.83 2.67
C LEU A 159 8.01 -14.58 4.00
N VAL A 160 7.05 -15.46 4.15
CA VAL A 160 6.80 -16.19 5.41
C VAL A 160 8.01 -17.05 5.78
N ASP A 161 8.61 -17.70 4.79
CA ASP A 161 9.75 -18.58 5.00
C ASP A 161 10.99 -17.80 5.46
N ILE A 162 11.21 -16.59 4.90
CA ILE A 162 12.34 -15.73 5.27
C ILE A 162 12.24 -15.24 6.71
N ASN A 163 11.06 -14.87 7.17
CA ASN A 163 10.88 -14.32 8.51
C ASN A 163 10.96 -15.37 9.60
N VAL A 164 10.43 -16.56 9.37
CA VAL A 164 10.57 -17.70 10.29
C VAL A 164 12.04 -18.00 10.54
N GLN A 165 12.87 -18.02 9.50
CA GLN A 165 14.30 -18.28 9.61
C GLN A 165 15.05 -17.19 10.38
N LYS A 166 14.67 -15.92 10.24
CA LYS A 166 15.38 -14.78 10.85
C LYS A 166 14.83 -14.33 12.19
N LYS A 167 13.81 -14.98 12.73
CA LYS A 167 13.14 -14.64 14.01
C LYS A 167 12.75 -13.14 14.12
N TRP A 168 12.49 -12.50 13.01
CA TRP A 168 12.01 -11.13 12.97
C TRP A 168 10.49 -11.12 12.72
N VAL A 169 9.74 -10.48 13.58
CA VAL A 169 8.29 -10.40 13.48
C VAL A 169 7.89 -8.94 13.56
N PRO A 170 7.00 -8.46 12.69
CA PRO A 170 6.52 -7.09 12.73
C PRO A 170 5.56 -6.86 13.89
N ASP A 171 5.51 -5.62 14.39
CA ASP A 171 4.44 -5.12 15.24
C ASP A 171 3.20 -4.80 14.40
N VAL A 172 3.45 -4.33 13.18
CA VAL A 172 2.39 -3.98 12.20
C VAL A 172 2.71 -4.62 10.85
N LEU A 173 1.72 -5.30 10.28
CA LEU A 173 1.73 -5.87 8.94
C LEU A 173 0.73 -5.10 8.08
N ILE A 174 1.17 -4.56 6.95
CA ILE A 174 0.35 -3.73 6.07
C ILE A 174 0.20 -4.39 4.71
N PHE A 175 -1.04 -4.45 4.21
CA PHE A 175 -1.42 -4.81 2.85
C PHE A 175 -2.22 -3.65 2.27
N GLN A 176 -1.63 -2.91 1.33
CA GLN A 176 -2.27 -1.77 0.72
C GLN A 176 -2.47 -1.98 -0.77
N TYR A 177 -3.71 -2.17 -1.21
CA TYR A 177 -4.11 -2.43 -2.60
C TYR A 177 -3.48 -3.69 -3.22
N VAL A 178 -3.05 -4.64 -2.38
CA VAL A 178 -2.34 -5.85 -2.79
C VAL A 178 -3.29 -6.93 -3.27
N PHE A 179 -4.37 -7.17 -2.55
CA PHE A 179 -5.27 -8.29 -2.86
C PHE A 179 -6.05 -8.07 -4.15
N SER A 180 -6.51 -6.84 -4.40
CA SER A 180 -7.14 -6.49 -5.68
C SER A 180 -6.16 -6.58 -6.84
N ASP A 181 -4.91 -6.19 -6.63
CA ASP A 181 -3.86 -6.29 -7.65
C ASP A 181 -3.48 -7.75 -7.92
N MET A 182 -3.24 -8.53 -6.88
CA MET A 182 -3.01 -9.98 -7.01
C MET A 182 -4.16 -10.67 -7.77
N TYR A 183 -5.42 -10.31 -7.47
CA TYR A 183 -6.57 -10.90 -8.13
C TYR A 183 -6.65 -10.59 -9.62
N LYS A 184 -6.15 -9.43 -10.05
CA LYS A 184 -6.07 -9.07 -11.47
C LYS A 184 -4.97 -9.81 -12.23
N HIS A 185 -3.88 -10.15 -11.55
CA HIS A 185 -2.65 -10.64 -12.19
C HIS A 185 -2.27 -12.08 -11.82
N SER A 186 -2.98 -12.73 -10.89
CA SER A 186 -2.67 -14.06 -10.40
C SER A 186 -3.91 -14.94 -10.35
N ASP A 187 -3.71 -16.26 -10.27
CA ASP A 187 -4.79 -17.21 -9.99
C ASP A 187 -5.25 -17.07 -8.53
N GLU A 188 -6.57 -17.09 -8.33
CA GLU A 188 -7.17 -17.05 -6.98
C GLU A 188 -6.61 -18.13 -6.05
N LYS A 189 -6.24 -19.30 -6.58
CA LYS A 189 -5.61 -20.37 -5.80
C LYS A 189 -4.27 -19.93 -5.20
N GLN A 190 -3.49 -19.14 -5.91
CA GLN A 190 -2.22 -18.62 -5.41
C GLN A 190 -2.45 -17.63 -4.25
N ILE A 191 -3.48 -16.78 -4.34
CA ILE A 191 -3.86 -15.87 -3.26
C ILE A 191 -4.28 -16.64 -2.01
N VAL A 192 -5.12 -17.67 -2.19
CA VAL A 192 -5.56 -18.54 -1.09
C VAL A 192 -4.36 -19.24 -0.43
N GLN A 193 -3.43 -19.78 -1.22
CA GLN A 193 -2.21 -20.41 -0.71
C GLN A 193 -1.33 -19.40 0.08
N PHE A 194 -1.22 -18.18 -0.42
CA PHE A 194 -0.52 -17.12 0.31
C PHE A 194 -1.18 -16.82 1.65
N ILE A 195 -2.51 -16.66 1.67
CA ILE A 195 -3.28 -16.43 2.89
C ILE A 195 -3.12 -17.61 3.88
N ASP A 196 -3.12 -18.85 3.39
CA ASP A 196 -2.92 -20.05 4.22
C ASP A 196 -1.55 -20.06 4.89
N LYS A 197 -0.48 -19.76 4.13
CA LYS A 197 0.88 -19.64 4.66
C LYS A 197 0.99 -18.51 5.70
N LEU A 198 0.44 -17.34 5.37
CA LEU A 198 0.43 -16.19 6.27
C LEU A 198 -0.32 -16.50 7.57
N ALA A 199 -1.52 -17.08 7.48
CA ALA A 199 -2.29 -17.47 8.65
C ALA A 199 -1.57 -18.53 9.50
N SER A 200 -0.91 -19.50 8.86
CA SER A 200 -0.08 -20.50 9.55
C SER A 200 1.06 -19.83 10.34
N PHE A 201 1.77 -18.89 9.73
CA PHE A 201 2.79 -18.11 10.42
C PHE A 201 2.21 -17.34 11.61
N LEU A 202 1.13 -16.58 11.40
CA LEU A 202 0.47 -15.81 12.45
C LEU A 202 -0.02 -16.69 13.59
N ASN A 203 -0.55 -17.87 13.30
CA ASN A 203 -1.03 -18.83 14.30
C ASN A 203 0.11 -19.47 15.09
N SER A 204 1.28 -19.62 14.49
CA SER A 204 2.47 -20.18 15.18
C SER A 204 3.17 -19.18 16.08
N TYR A 205 3.04 -17.87 15.80
CA TYR A 205 3.69 -16.82 16.57
C TYR A 205 2.83 -16.39 17.76
N ASN A 206 3.36 -16.53 18.98
CA ASN A 206 2.59 -16.32 20.22
C ASN A 206 3.27 -15.37 21.23
N GLN A 207 4.40 -14.74 20.89
CA GLN A 207 5.18 -13.96 21.86
C GLN A 207 4.57 -12.59 22.12
N GLU A 208 4.21 -11.85 21.04
CA GLU A 208 3.66 -10.50 21.13
C GLU A 208 2.43 -10.35 20.22
N PRO A 209 1.57 -9.37 20.47
CA PRO A 209 0.49 -9.03 19.55
C PRO A 209 1.04 -8.58 18.20
N ILE A 210 0.32 -8.92 17.12
CA ILE A 210 0.59 -8.42 15.78
C ILE A 210 -0.64 -7.67 15.30
N HIS A 211 -0.45 -6.45 14.82
CA HIS A 211 -1.49 -5.65 14.19
C HIS A 211 -1.44 -5.82 12.68
N ILE A 212 -2.57 -6.04 12.05
CA ILE A 212 -2.66 -6.24 10.60
C ILE A 212 -3.62 -5.21 10.03
N LEU A 213 -3.14 -4.42 9.09
CA LEU A 213 -3.93 -3.45 8.35
C LEU A 213 -4.02 -3.90 6.89
N CYS A 214 -5.22 -4.32 6.49
CA CYS A 214 -5.55 -4.52 5.09
C CYS A 214 -6.34 -3.30 4.59
N ASN A 215 -5.94 -2.72 3.48
CA ASN A 215 -6.55 -1.56 2.84
C ASN A 215 -6.66 -1.81 1.34
N ASP A 216 -7.88 -1.80 0.78
CA ASP A 216 -8.07 -2.09 -0.64
C ASP A 216 -9.35 -1.44 -1.19
N ILE A 217 -9.56 -1.57 -2.49
CA ILE A 217 -10.73 -1.05 -3.18
C ILE A 217 -12.00 -1.58 -2.49
N ASN A 218 -12.90 -0.66 -2.11
CA ASN A 218 -14.17 -1.01 -1.48
C ASN A 218 -15.20 -1.56 -2.50
N LEU A 219 -14.83 -2.64 -3.15
CA LEU A 219 -15.65 -3.37 -4.10
C LEU A 219 -15.56 -4.87 -3.81
N SER A 220 -16.57 -5.61 -4.24
CA SER A 220 -16.51 -7.08 -4.23
C SER A 220 -15.46 -7.59 -5.24
N LYS A 221 -14.99 -8.82 -5.02
CA LYS A 221 -14.06 -9.52 -5.92
C LYS A 221 -14.57 -9.55 -7.36
N SER A 222 -15.85 -9.82 -7.58
CA SER A 222 -16.47 -9.82 -8.90
C SER A 222 -16.43 -8.47 -9.63
N MET A 223 -16.18 -7.40 -8.90
CA MET A 223 -16.04 -6.02 -9.40
C MET A 223 -14.59 -5.51 -9.34
N GLY A 224 -13.63 -6.41 -9.08
CA GLY A 224 -12.20 -6.08 -9.03
C GLY A 224 -11.69 -5.59 -7.68
N GLY A 225 -12.46 -5.75 -6.58
CA GLY A 225 -12.00 -5.47 -5.21
C GLY A 225 -11.27 -6.65 -4.58
N GLY A 226 -10.65 -6.41 -3.41
CA GLY A 226 -9.88 -7.41 -2.66
C GLY A 226 -10.43 -7.75 -1.27
N ARG A 227 -11.51 -7.11 -0.84
CA ARG A 227 -11.99 -7.17 0.55
C ARG A 227 -12.42 -8.56 1.02
N GLU A 228 -12.89 -9.44 0.15
CA GLU A 228 -13.22 -10.83 0.52
C GLU A 228 -11.99 -11.63 0.95
N PHE A 229 -10.81 -11.27 0.46
CA PHE A 229 -9.55 -11.87 0.91
C PHE A 229 -9.17 -11.41 2.32
N PHE A 230 -9.62 -10.23 2.75
CA PHE A 230 -9.48 -9.80 4.15
C PHE A 230 -10.28 -10.71 5.08
N ASP A 231 -11.55 -10.98 4.73
CA ASP A 231 -12.42 -11.88 5.48
C ASP A 231 -11.86 -13.30 5.50
N LEU A 232 -11.29 -13.75 4.37
CA LEU A 232 -10.64 -15.05 4.31
C LEU A 232 -9.42 -15.11 5.24
N LEU A 233 -8.54 -14.11 5.22
CA LEU A 233 -7.38 -14.01 6.13
C LEU A 233 -7.84 -14.01 7.58
N GLU A 234 -8.80 -13.17 7.91
CA GLU A 234 -9.36 -13.07 9.26
C GLU A 234 -9.90 -14.42 9.73
N SER A 235 -10.65 -15.13 8.90
CA SER A 235 -11.26 -16.43 9.25
C SER A 235 -10.22 -17.52 9.53
N LYS A 236 -9.03 -17.45 8.91
CA LYS A 236 -7.95 -18.44 9.06
C LYS A 236 -7.03 -18.18 10.26
N ILE A 237 -7.09 -16.99 10.84
CA ILE A 237 -6.37 -16.69 12.08
C ILE A 237 -7.13 -17.33 13.26
N GLN A 238 -6.57 -18.39 13.83
CA GLN A 238 -7.16 -19.16 14.94
C GLN A 238 -6.79 -18.61 16.32
N ALA A 239 -5.73 -17.80 16.41
CA ALA A 239 -5.35 -17.16 17.66
C ALA A 239 -6.45 -16.20 18.16
N PRO A 240 -6.53 -15.92 19.48
CA PRO A 240 -7.40 -14.85 19.95
C PRO A 240 -7.13 -13.56 19.19
N LYS A 241 -8.18 -12.91 18.72
CA LYS A 241 -8.06 -11.72 17.89
C LYS A 241 -9.25 -10.78 18.09
N ILE A 242 -9.00 -9.50 17.81
CA ILE A 242 -10.04 -8.48 17.63
C ILE A 242 -9.93 -8.03 16.18
N ALA A 243 -11.05 -8.09 15.46
CA ALA A 243 -11.11 -7.64 14.07
C ALA A 243 -12.19 -6.56 13.91
N ARG A 244 -11.87 -5.52 13.15
CA ARG A 244 -12.81 -4.45 12.78
C ARG A 244 -12.79 -4.27 11.28
N ARG A 245 -13.97 -4.23 10.68
CA ARG A 245 -14.20 -3.87 9.29
C ARG A 245 -14.60 -2.42 9.24
N MET A 246 -13.93 -1.66 8.38
CA MET A 246 -14.16 -0.22 8.22
C MET A 246 -14.28 0.12 6.74
N HIS A 247 -14.99 1.19 6.42
CA HIS A 247 -15.00 1.75 5.07
C HIS A 247 -15.11 3.27 5.09
N PHE A 248 -14.60 3.90 4.03
CA PHE A 248 -14.81 5.32 3.79
C PHE A 248 -16.11 5.55 3.03
N ASN A 249 -16.73 6.70 3.29
CA ASN A 249 -17.94 7.08 2.59
C ASN A 249 -17.64 7.29 1.10
N ASN A 250 -18.23 6.48 0.25
CA ASN A 250 -18.06 6.60 -1.19
C ASN A 250 -19.07 7.66 -1.70
N VAL A 251 -18.58 8.68 -2.37
CA VAL A 251 -19.40 9.78 -2.92
C VAL A 251 -20.41 9.29 -3.97
N ASN A 252 -20.18 8.12 -4.55
CA ASN A 252 -21.13 7.46 -5.45
C ASN A 252 -22.22 6.74 -4.66
N LYS A 253 -23.26 7.49 -4.29
CA LYS A 253 -24.44 7.01 -3.54
C LYS A 253 -25.17 5.81 -4.16
N GLU A 254 -24.97 5.52 -5.45
CA GLU A 254 -25.61 4.42 -6.16
C GLU A 254 -24.93 3.05 -5.97
N ARG A 255 -23.73 3.01 -5.35
CA ARG A 255 -22.95 1.78 -5.13
C ARG A 255 -22.43 1.73 -3.70
N HIS A 256 -23.33 1.79 -2.73
CA HIS A 256 -22.97 1.63 -1.32
C HIS A 256 -22.56 0.17 -1.06
N TYR A 257 -21.27 -0.07 -1.01
CA TYR A 257 -20.75 -1.31 -0.45
C TYR A 257 -20.33 -1.05 0.99
N GLU A 258 -21.27 -1.25 1.90
CA GLU A 258 -20.97 -1.24 3.32
C GLU A 258 -19.97 -2.37 3.62
N TYR A 259 -18.89 -2.04 4.33
CA TYR A 259 -17.92 -2.97 4.84
C TYR A 259 -17.65 -2.67 6.32
N GLY A 260 -18.52 -3.15 7.19
CA GLY A 260 -18.49 -2.88 8.62
C GLY A 260 -18.84 -1.42 8.96
N GLU A 261 -18.06 -0.80 9.84
CA GLU A 261 -18.30 0.56 10.34
C GLU A 261 -17.79 1.59 9.33
N GLN A 262 -18.51 2.70 9.20
CA GLN A 262 -18.08 3.82 8.38
C GLN A 262 -17.15 4.74 9.18
N TYR A 263 -16.08 5.23 8.55
CA TYR A 263 -15.27 6.30 9.12
C TYR A 263 -16.08 7.61 9.21
N ASP A 264 -15.82 8.38 10.26
CA ASP A 264 -16.48 9.69 10.48
C ASP A 264 -16.15 10.71 9.37
N SER A 265 -15.00 10.56 8.73
CA SER A 265 -14.55 11.41 7.63
C SER A 265 -13.92 10.56 6.50
N SER A 266 -14.08 11.04 5.27
CA SER A 266 -13.38 10.54 4.09
C SER A 266 -12.41 11.58 3.52
N GLU A 267 -12.16 12.65 4.25
CA GLU A 267 -11.25 13.71 3.83
C GLU A 267 -9.80 13.22 3.79
N LEU A 268 -9.02 13.79 2.89
CA LEU A 268 -7.59 13.55 2.88
C LEU A 268 -6.94 14.21 4.09
N VAL A 269 -6.10 13.46 4.80
CA VAL A 269 -5.20 14.00 5.83
C VAL A 269 -4.14 14.88 5.16
N PHE A 270 -3.66 14.45 4.00
CA PHE A 270 -2.73 15.20 3.16
C PHE A 270 -3.52 15.97 2.09
N ASN A 271 -3.96 17.17 2.42
CA ASN A 271 -4.86 17.95 1.57
C ASN A 271 -4.21 19.17 0.87
N MET A 272 -2.93 19.46 1.14
CA MET A 272 -2.20 20.54 0.47
C MET A 272 -1.72 20.12 -0.90
N ILE A 273 -2.66 19.98 -1.84
CA ILE A 273 -2.38 19.63 -3.23
C ILE A 273 -2.22 20.93 -4.02
N SER A 274 -1.02 21.18 -4.56
CA SER A 274 -0.77 22.36 -5.40
C SER A 274 -1.58 22.29 -6.70
N ASP A 275 -1.91 23.45 -7.27
CA ASP A 275 -2.61 23.51 -8.56
C ASP A 275 -1.81 22.84 -9.67
N GLU A 276 -0.48 22.91 -9.60
CA GLU A 276 0.41 22.24 -10.54
C GLU A 276 0.23 20.72 -10.51
N ILE A 277 0.28 20.11 -9.33
CA ILE A 277 0.06 18.67 -9.14
C ILE A 277 -1.36 18.29 -9.53
N ARG A 278 -2.35 19.09 -9.14
CA ARG A 278 -3.76 18.86 -9.48
C ARG A 278 -3.98 18.82 -10.99
N ASN A 279 -3.45 19.80 -11.71
CA ASN A 279 -3.60 19.89 -13.16
C ASN A 279 -2.80 18.81 -13.90
N ALA A 280 -1.61 18.46 -13.42
CA ALA A 280 -0.73 17.49 -14.09
C ALA A 280 -1.16 16.04 -13.86
N TYR A 281 -1.63 15.67 -12.66
CA TYR A 281 -1.81 14.26 -12.26
C TYR A 281 -3.25 13.91 -11.88
N ASN A 282 -4.12 14.88 -11.67
CA ASN A 282 -5.50 14.68 -11.22
C ASN A 282 -5.59 13.68 -10.06
N PRO A 283 -4.94 13.97 -8.90
CA PRO A 283 -4.94 13.08 -7.75
C PRO A 283 -6.34 12.94 -7.15
N PHE A 284 -6.56 11.85 -6.41
CA PHE A 284 -7.81 11.66 -5.68
C PHE A 284 -7.95 12.70 -4.57
N GLU A 285 -9.15 13.19 -4.37
CA GLU A 285 -9.48 14.23 -3.39
C GLU A 285 -10.15 13.69 -2.12
N SER A 286 -10.36 12.38 -2.03
CA SER A 286 -10.96 11.73 -0.86
C SER A 286 -10.49 10.29 -0.71
N CYS A 287 -10.55 9.77 0.52
CA CYS A 287 -10.43 8.37 0.84
C CYS A 287 -11.66 7.58 0.37
N ALA A 288 -11.47 6.34 -0.09
CA ALA A 288 -12.56 5.54 -0.64
C ALA A 288 -12.35 4.02 -0.49
N SER A 289 -11.40 3.57 0.34
CA SER A 289 -11.10 2.13 0.52
C SER A 289 -12.02 1.45 1.51
N ALA A 290 -11.97 0.11 1.52
CA ALA A 290 -12.35 -0.72 2.65
C ALA A 290 -11.10 -1.11 3.43
N GLN A 291 -11.24 -1.25 4.74
CA GLN A 291 -10.15 -1.65 5.62
C GLN A 291 -10.57 -2.78 6.56
N MET A 292 -9.66 -3.73 6.76
CA MET A 292 -9.72 -4.71 7.84
C MET A 292 -8.58 -4.45 8.80
N LEU A 293 -8.94 -4.19 10.05
CA LEU A 293 -8.01 -3.97 11.16
C LEU A 293 -8.06 -5.19 12.07
N ILE A 294 -6.97 -5.96 12.14
CA ILE A 294 -6.89 -7.15 12.99
C ILE A 294 -5.81 -6.92 14.04
N LYS A 295 -6.15 -7.10 15.29
CA LYS A 295 -5.20 -7.30 16.37
C LYS A 295 -5.20 -8.78 16.74
N LYS A 296 -4.15 -9.50 16.36
CA LYS A 296 -3.90 -10.86 16.82
C LYS A 296 -3.21 -10.79 18.17
N GLU A 297 -3.81 -11.41 19.18
CA GLU A 297 -3.28 -11.42 20.54
C GLU A 297 -2.14 -12.44 20.71
N SER A 298 -1.28 -12.20 21.70
CA SER A 298 -0.35 -13.23 22.19
C SER A 298 -1.12 -14.34 22.93
N LYS A 299 -0.68 -15.58 22.83
CA LYS A 299 -1.17 -16.62 23.76
C LYS A 299 -0.44 -16.43 25.09
N LYS A 300 -1.19 -16.25 26.14
CA LYS A 300 -0.68 -16.28 27.51
C LYS A 300 -0.26 -17.69 27.88
#